data_614293d8658c4682ae824dec3f1970d7
#
_entry.id   614293d8658c4682ae824dec3f1970d7
#
_cell.length_a   1.000
_cell.length_b   1.000
_cell.length_c   1.000
_cell.angle_alpha   90.00
_cell.angle_beta   90.00
_cell.angle_gamma   90.00
#
_symmetry.space_group_name_H-M   'P 1'
#
loop_
_entity.id
_entity.type
_entity.pdbx_description
1 polymer ?
#
loop_
_entity_poly.entity_id
_entity_poly.type
_entity_poly.pdbx_seq_one_letter_code
_entity_poly.pdbx_strand_id
1 'polypeptide(L)'
;MVMNGMKSFNEFIIEGMYDPSIFKAIFLAGGPGSGKSYVAGKATGGLGMKIVNSDDIYELKLKSSGLGMDFTKFDEKDFEKSQIIRDKAKKLTKMRMRQWVDGRLGMIIDGTGKDFDKIKSASEGLRGLGYDTLMIFVNTSLDVALQRNQMRPRTLPDEIVKESWEDVQKNLGKFQSYFGNKNFIIVDNNDASEDVFRKVFVKIRSIVQEPLQNHIAKKWIDKEKRLKMREEFQLNEFDAPQIYCDMDGVVADFHAFTGKHLGTKFKDKYWPDLPKDTFAKLPLMPDAKKLWNFIGKYNPIMLTAVPRESRGDISKQAASDKTKWMKKYFNLKQSDMRAVSRQDKQQFAKDGRDGRPNVLIDDHLGNIKEFRSKGGIGIHHTSASDTINQLKDLGFK
;
A
#
# COMPACT_ATOMS: atom_id res chain seq x y z
N MET A 1 -37.41 -0.75 0.13
CA MET A 1 -36.29 -1.01 1.05
C MET A 1 -35.39 -2.03 0.36
N VAL A 2 -34.40 -1.57 -0.40
CA VAL A 2 -33.54 -2.43 -1.23
C VAL A 2 -32.45 -2.97 -0.31
N MET A 3 -32.41 -4.28 -0.08
CA MET A 3 -31.33 -4.96 0.61
C MET A 3 -30.05 -4.75 -0.22
N ASN A 4 -29.11 -3.94 0.29
CA ASN A 4 -27.77 -3.88 -0.26
C ASN A 4 -27.15 -5.28 -0.17
N GLY A 5 -26.85 -5.87 -1.32
CA GLY A 5 -26.29 -7.19 -1.44
C GLY A 5 -25.02 -7.35 -0.62
N MET A 6 -24.86 -8.51 0.03
CA MET A 6 -23.57 -8.92 0.63
C MET A 6 -22.51 -8.86 -0.45
N LYS A 7 -21.51 -8.01 -0.28
CA LYS A 7 -20.32 -7.99 -1.13
C LYS A 7 -19.60 -9.33 -1.02
N SER A 8 -19.11 -9.84 -2.14
CA SER A 8 -18.33 -11.09 -2.14
C SER A 8 -17.01 -10.90 -1.39
N PHE A 9 -16.41 -11.98 -0.90
CA PHE A 9 -15.12 -11.95 -0.21
C PHE A 9 -14.02 -11.30 -1.08
N ASN A 10 -14.08 -11.51 -2.40
CA ASN A 10 -13.15 -10.91 -3.36
C ASN A 10 -13.35 -9.39 -3.51
N GLU A 11 -14.60 -8.90 -3.50
CA GLU A 11 -14.88 -7.45 -3.47
C GLU A 11 -14.37 -6.80 -2.18
N PHE A 12 -14.43 -7.51 -1.05
CA PHE A 12 -13.91 -7.05 0.22
C PHE A 12 -12.38 -6.92 0.22
N ILE A 13 -11.66 -7.86 -0.42
CA ILE A 13 -10.19 -7.80 -0.59
C ILE A 13 -9.81 -6.68 -1.57
N ILE A 14 -10.60 -6.47 -2.62
CA ILE A 14 -10.37 -5.40 -3.60
C ILE A 14 -10.53 -4.02 -2.95
N GLU A 15 -11.53 -3.83 -2.08
CA GLU A 15 -11.67 -2.60 -1.30
C GLU A 15 -10.46 -2.39 -0.36
N GLY A 16 -9.97 -3.46 0.29
CA GLY A 16 -8.84 -3.37 1.22
C GLY A 16 -7.59 -2.71 0.62
N MET A 17 -7.22 -3.05 -0.60
CA MET A 17 -6.02 -2.49 -1.25
C MET A 17 -6.16 -1.00 -1.63
N TYR A 18 -7.38 -0.53 -1.88
CA TYR A 18 -7.67 0.86 -2.24
C TYR A 18 -8.28 1.66 -1.08
N ASP A 19 -8.46 1.03 0.08
CA ASP A 19 -8.93 1.73 1.27
C ASP A 19 -7.89 2.78 1.70
N PRO A 20 -8.23 4.08 1.79
CA PRO A 20 -7.31 5.10 2.25
C PRO A 20 -6.78 4.85 3.67
N SER A 21 -7.46 4.04 4.47
CA SER A 21 -7.03 3.66 5.82
C SER A 21 -6.26 2.33 5.89
N ILE A 22 -5.96 1.68 4.75
CA ILE A 22 -5.19 0.43 4.73
C ILE A 22 -3.86 0.56 5.48
N PHE A 23 -3.52 -0.43 6.30
CA PHE A 23 -2.32 -0.42 7.14
C PHE A 23 -2.22 0.78 8.11
N LYS A 24 -3.35 1.37 8.51
CA LYS A 24 -3.38 2.42 9.53
C LYS A 24 -4.01 1.89 10.81
N ALA A 25 -3.38 2.12 11.97
CA ALA A 25 -3.93 1.73 13.26
C ALA A 25 -3.88 2.93 14.22
N ILE A 26 -5.05 3.32 14.71
CA ILE A 26 -5.22 4.40 15.67
C ILE A 26 -5.46 3.79 17.05
N PHE A 27 -4.57 4.07 18.00
CA PHE A 27 -4.79 3.75 19.40
C PHE A 27 -5.53 4.90 20.08
N LEU A 28 -6.61 4.60 20.80
CA LEU A 28 -7.28 5.55 21.65
C LEU A 28 -6.86 5.33 23.11
N ALA A 29 -6.54 6.41 23.81
CA ALA A 29 -6.30 6.40 25.24
C ALA A 29 -7.14 7.50 25.94
N GLY A 30 -7.50 7.26 27.20
CA GLY A 30 -8.28 8.16 28.03
C GLY A 30 -9.06 7.38 29.08
N GLY A 31 -9.23 7.94 30.27
CA GLY A 31 -9.92 7.29 31.40
C GLY A 31 -11.42 7.07 31.18
N PRO A 32 -12.09 6.40 32.12
CA PRO A 32 -13.56 6.40 32.18
C PRO A 32 -14.09 7.82 32.22
N GLY A 33 -15.20 8.11 31.54
CA GLY A 33 -15.77 9.47 31.48
C GLY A 33 -15.03 10.45 30.54
N SER A 34 -13.87 10.10 29.98
CA SER A 34 -13.13 11.01 29.08
C SER A 34 -13.82 11.27 27.73
N GLY A 35 -14.81 10.48 27.34
CA GLY A 35 -15.54 10.66 26.08
C GLY A 35 -14.86 10.06 24.86
N LYS A 36 -13.96 9.09 25.02
CA LYS A 36 -13.28 8.39 23.90
C LYS A 36 -14.21 7.92 22.80
N SER A 37 -15.30 7.23 23.15
CA SER A 37 -16.25 6.69 22.14
C SER A 37 -16.89 7.80 21.32
N TYR A 38 -17.16 8.96 21.91
CA TYR A 38 -17.66 10.14 21.21
C TYR A 38 -16.60 10.69 20.25
N VAL A 39 -15.36 10.86 20.74
CA VAL A 39 -14.22 11.30 19.93
C VAL A 39 -13.96 10.32 18.79
N ALA A 40 -13.98 9.01 19.04
CA ALA A 40 -13.83 7.99 18.02
C ALA A 40 -14.88 8.14 16.91
N GLY A 41 -16.15 8.26 17.28
CA GLY A 41 -17.23 8.41 16.31
C GLY A 41 -17.15 9.70 15.49
N LYS A 42 -16.90 10.82 16.13
CA LYS A 42 -16.83 12.15 15.49
C LYS A 42 -15.54 12.38 14.70
N ALA A 43 -14.40 11.99 15.28
CA ALA A 43 -13.09 12.28 14.68
C ALA A 43 -12.61 11.24 13.66
N THR A 44 -13.28 10.09 13.56
CA THR A 44 -12.90 9.03 12.63
C THR A 44 -14.02 8.59 11.69
N GLY A 45 -15.22 9.19 11.84
CA GLY A 45 -16.37 8.92 10.99
C GLY A 45 -16.05 9.15 9.52
N GLY A 46 -16.46 8.23 8.65
CA GLY A 46 -16.22 8.31 7.20
C GLY A 46 -14.82 7.89 6.72
N LEU A 47 -13.93 7.46 7.60
CA LEU A 47 -12.60 6.95 7.22
C LEU A 47 -12.57 5.44 6.93
N GLY A 48 -13.70 4.75 7.01
CA GLY A 48 -13.79 3.30 6.74
C GLY A 48 -13.14 2.39 7.79
N MET A 49 -12.57 2.96 8.86
CA MET A 49 -11.82 2.22 9.87
C MET A 49 -12.70 1.33 10.74
N LYS A 50 -12.17 0.18 11.14
CA LYS A 50 -12.85 -0.82 12.00
C LYS A 50 -12.57 -0.53 13.47
N ILE A 51 -13.61 -0.46 14.28
CA ILE A 51 -13.47 -0.18 15.73
C ILE A 51 -13.24 -1.49 16.49
N VAL A 52 -12.06 -1.61 17.11
CA VAL A 52 -11.68 -2.71 17.99
C VAL A 52 -12.05 -2.31 19.42
N ASN A 53 -13.28 -2.58 19.83
CA ASN A 53 -13.78 -2.32 21.17
C ASN A 53 -14.47 -3.57 21.73
N SER A 54 -14.09 -4.00 22.93
CA SER A 54 -14.75 -5.12 23.62
C SER A 54 -15.97 -4.69 24.42
N ASP A 55 -16.10 -3.42 24.74
CA ASP A 55 -17.19 -2.92 25.59
C ASP A 55 -18.53 -3.01 24.89
N ASP A 56 -18.61 -2.72 23.58
CA ASP A 56 -19.85 -2.84 22.80
C ASP A 56 -20.39 -4.26 22.80
N ILE A 57 -19.51 -5.25 22.61
CA ILE A 57 -19.88 -6.67 22.65
C ILE A 57 -20.28 -7.09 24.09
N TYR A 58 -19.57 -6.55 25.07
CA TYR A 58 -19.83 -6.82 26.45
C TYR A 58 -21.21 -6.29 26.89
N GLU A 59 -21.52 -5.04 26.57
CA GLU A 59 -22.80 -4.41 26.88
C GLU A 59 -23.98 -5.13 26.19
N LEU A 60 -23.81 -5.50 24.91
CA LEU A 60 -24.82 -6.27 24.19
C LEU A 60 -25.10 -7.61 24.88
N LYS A 61 -24.03 -8.31 25.32
CA LYS A 61 -24.16 -9.60 26.00
C LYS A 61 -24.72 -9.48 27.43
N LEU A 62 -24.39 -8.43 28.17
CA LEU A 62 -25.01 -8.15 29.46
C LEU A 62 -26.52 -7.96 29.31
N LYS A 63 -26.96 -7.12 28.37
CA LYS A 63 -28.39 -6.93 28.08
C LYS A 63 -29.10 -8.23 27.74
N SER A 64 -28.48 -9.07 26.89
CA SER A 64 -29.06 -10.36 26.48
C SER A 64 -29.06 -11.41 27.56
N SER A 65 -28.25 -11.27 28.63
CA SER A 65 -28.18 -12.19 29.76
C SER A 65 -29.15 -11.84 30.90
N GLY A 66 -29.87 -10.73 30.79
CA GLY A 66 -30.75 -10.22 31.84
C GLY A 66 -30.05 -9.54 33.00
N LEU A 67 -28.71 -9.41 32.96
CA LEU A 67 -27.95 -8.64 33.94
C LEU A 67 -28.13 -7.14 33.69
N GLY A 68 -28.28 -6.40 34.77
CA GLY A 68 -28.30 -4.93 34.68
C GLY A 68 -26.95 -4.35 34.24
N MET A 69 -26.92 -3.06 33.98
CA MET A 69 -25.68 -2.36 33.61
C MET A 69 -25.10 -1.53 34.75
N ASP A 70 -25.79 -1.47 35.89
CA ASP A 70 -25.39 -0.76 37.11
C ASP A 70 -24.63 -1.73 38.03
N PHE A 71 -23.31 -1.71 37.94
CA PHE A 71 -22.43 -2.60 38.72
C PHE A 71 -22.43 -2.35 40.22
N THR A 72 -22.95 -1.20 40.64
CA THR A 72 -23.10 -0.90 42.07
C THR A 72 -24.17 -1.75 42.74
N LYS A 73 -25.05 -2.39 41.95
CA LYS A 73 -26.14 -3.28 42.39
C LYS A 73 -25.86 -4.76 42.23
N PHE A 74 -24.66 -5.13 41.73
CA PHE A 74 -24.32 -6.54 41.53
C PHE A 74 -23.99 -7.24 42.84
N ASP A 75 -24.56 -8.40 43.01
CA ASP A 75 -24.09 -9.37 44.02
C ASP A 75 -22.85 -10.15 43.48
N GLU A 76 -22.27 -10.99 44.32
CA GLU A 76 -21.08 -11.77 43.97
C GLU A 76 -21.30 -12.67 42.74
N LYS A 77 -22.48 -13.31 42.64
CA LYS A 77 -22.84 -14.19 41.51
C LYS A 77 -23.02 -13.40 40.20
N ASP A 78 -23.64 -12.23 40.26
CA ASP A 78 -23.83 -11.37 39.11
C ASP A 78 -22.50 -10.80 38.64
N PHE A 79 -21.60 -10.48 39.59
CA PHE A 79 -20.24 -10.05 39.26
C PHE A 79 -19.45 -11.16 38.55
N GLU A 80 -19.47 -12.42 39.06
CA GLU A 80 -18.82 -13.56 38.41
C GLU A 80 -19.37 -13.81 36.98
N LYS A 81 -20.70 -13.82 36.81
CA LYS A 81 -21.34 -13.95 35.51
C LYS A 81 -20.88 -12.82 34.55
N SER A 82 -20.82 -11.61 35.08
CA SER A 82 -20.36 -10.45 34.29
C SER A 82 -18.92 -10.61 33.78
N GLN A 83 -18.02 -11.19 34.62
CA GLN A 83 -16.63 -11.46 34.22
C GLN A 83 -16.55 -12.54 33.14
N ILE A 84 -17.32 -13.59 33.22
CA ILE A 84 -17.41 -14.66 32.19
C ILE A 84 -17.87 -14.03 30.84
N ILE A 85 -18.87 -13.14 30.87
CA ILE A 85 -19.37 -12.45 29.70
C ILE A 85 -18.27 -11.51 29.14
N ARG A 86 -17.53 -10.83 30.01
CA ARG A 86 -16.43 -9.95 29.64
C ARG A 86 -15.31 -10.69 28.91
N ASP A 87 -14.95 -11.85 29.40
CA ASP A 87 -13.90 -12.70 28.77
C ASP A 87 -14.35 -13.23 27.39
N LYS A 88 -15.62 -13.62 27.27
CA LYS A 88 -16.21 -13.98 25.97
C LYS A 88 -16.19 -12.81 25.00
N ALA A 89 -16.53 -11.58 25.45
CA ALA A 89 -16.47 -10.38 24.63
C ALA A 89 -15.04 -10.07 24.16
N LYS A 90 -14.05 -10.14 25.06
CA LYS A 90 -12.63 -9.97 24.70
C LYS A 90 -12.16 -10.99 23.68
N LYS A 91 -12.53 -12.28 23.83
CA LYS A 91 -12.17 -13.33 22.85
C LYS A 91 -12.74 -13.04 21.46
N LEU A 92 -14.03 -12.65 21.38
CA LEU A 92 -14.68 -12.30 20.11
C LEU A 92 -14.03 -11.06 19.46
N THR A 93 -13.74 -10.03 20.24
CA THR A 93 -13.05 -8.83 19.75
C THR A 93 -11.67 -9.18 19.18
N LYS A 94 -10.92 -10.06 19.88
CA LYS A 94 -9.61 -10.51 19.40
C LYS A 94 -9.70 -11.30 18.10
N MET A 95 -10.73 -12.15 17.94
CA MET A 95 -10.97 -12.88 16.69
C MET A 95 -11.29 -11.92 15.54
N ARG A 96 -12.20 -10.96 15.73
CA ARG A 96 -12.51 -9.92 14.72
C ARG A 96 -11.29 -9.11 14.35
N MET A 97 -10.51 -8.67 15.33
CA MET A 97 -9.28 -7.91 15.07
C MET A 97 -8.30 -8.73 14.21
N ARG A 98 -8.14 -10.03 14.45
CA ARG A 98 -7.30 -10.88 13.60
C ARG A 98 -7.76 -10.87 12.14
N GLN A 99 -9.05 -11.04 11.88
CA GLN A 99 -9.60 -10.98 10.53
C GLN A 99 -9.33 -9.64 9.84
N TRP A 100 -9.44 -8.54 10.57
CA TRP A 100 -9.14 -7.21 10.03
C TRP A 100 -7.64 -7.01 9.77
N VAL A 101 -6.78 -7.57 10.63
CA VAL A 101 -5.32 -7.58 10.42
C VAL A 101 -4.95 -8.43 9.21
N ASP A 102 -5.59 -9.59 9.03
CA ASP A 102 -5.37 -10.45 7.86
C ASP A 102 -5.76 -9.72 6.56
N GLY A 103 -6.86 -8.95 6.58
CA GLY A 103 -7.29 -8.08 5.48
C GLY A 103 -6.54 -6.76 5.37
N ARG A 104 -5.57 -6.47 6.26
CA ARG A 104 -4.81 -5.21 6.31
C ARG A 104 -5.65 -3.95 6.49
N LEU A 105 -6.88 -4.10 7.02
CA LEU A 105 -7.84 -3.00 7.15
C LEU A 105 -7.41 -1.98 8.20
N GLY A 106 -7.80 -0.72 8.00
CA GLY A 106 -7.61 0.33 8.98
C GLY A 106 -8.39 0.08 10.27
N MET A 107 -7.77 0.32 11.42
CA MET A 107 -8.35 0.00 12.73
C MET A 107 -8.23 1.15 13.71
N ILE A 108 -9.27 1.30 14.56
CA ILE A 108 -9.26 2.10 15.76
C ILE A 108 -9.29 1.14 16.95
N ILE A 109 -8.23 1.14 17.74
CA ILE A 109 -8.07 0.26 18.90
C ILE A 109 -8.42 1.05 20.16
N ASP A 110 -9.62 0.83 20.68
CA ASP A 110 -10.09 1.49 21.88
C ASP A 110 -9.47 0.84 23.12
N GLY A 111 -8.82 1.67 23.94
CA GLY A 111 -8.20 1.28 25.19
C GLY A 111 -8.26 2.41 26.22
N THR A 112 -8.06 2.08 27.49
CA THR A 112 -8.02 3.08 28.56
C THR A 112 -6.71 3.87 28.57
N GLY A 113 -5.60 3.25 28.17
CA GLY A 113 -4.27 3.86 28.28
C GLY A 113 -3.60 3.67 29.64
N LYS A 114 -4.19 2.84 30.55
CA LYS A 114 -3.60 2.53 31.86
C LYS A 114 -2.28 1.78 31.76
N ASP A 115 -2.18 0.88 30.81
CA ASP A 115 -1.03 -0.02 30.61
C ASP A 115 -0.25 0.40 29.37
N PHE A 116 0.84 1.12 29.60
CA PHE A 116 1.73 1.59 28.55
C PHE A 116 2.38 0.46 27.78
N ASP A 117 2.91 -0.56 28.50
CA ASP A 117 3.69 -1.64 27.88
C ASP A 117 2.82 -2.53 26.98
N LYS A 118 1.58 -2.75 27.38
CA LYS A 118 0.59 -3.46 26.56
C LYS A 118 0.29 -2.73 25.26
N ILE A 119 0.08 -1.40 25.30
CA ILE A 119 -0.18 -0.59 24.09
C ILE A 119 1.06 -0.53 23.22
N LYS A 120 2.24 -0.34 23.82
CA LYS A 120 3.53 -0.36 23.12
C LYS A 120 3.73 -1.68 22.39
N SER A 121 3.58 -2.82 23.08
CA SER A 121 3.73 -4.17 22.49
C SER A 121 2.72 -4.40 21.34
N ALA A 122 1.47 -3.98 21.51
CA ALA A 122 0.46 -4.09 20.44
C ALA A 122 0.82 -3.21 19.23
N SER A 123 1.30 -2.00 19.47
CA SER A 123 1.77 -1.10 18.40
C SER A 123 2.97 -1.67 17.66
N GLU A 124 3.96 -2.21 18.37
CA GLU A 124 5.15 -2.84 17.78
C GLU A 124 4.76 -4.08 16.95
N GLY A 125 3.85 -4.91 17.47
CA GLY A 125 3.31 -6.04 16.73
C GLY A 125 2.64 -5.63 15.41
N LEU A 126 1.82 -4.57 15.43
CA LEU A 126 1.18 -4.05 14.22
C LEU A 126 2.20 -3.40 13.26
N ARG A 127 3.19 -2.65 13.76
CA ARG A 127 4.28 -2.11 12.93
C ARG A 127 5.08 -3.23 12.25
N GLY A 128 5.33 -4.34 12.97
CA GLY A 128 5.95 -5.55 12.41
C GLY A 128 5.14 -6.21 11.29
N LEU A 129 3.83 -5.97 11.24
CA LEU A 129 2.93 -6.43 10.17
C LEU A 129 2.75 -5.39 9.05
N GLY A 130 3.39 -4.23 9.15
CA GLY A 130 3.34 -3.19 8.13
C GLY A 130 2.49 -1.97 8.49
N TYR A 131 1.79 -1.95 9.62
CA TYR A 131 0.93 -0.82 9.98
C TYR A 131 1.72 0.44 10.37
N ASP A 132 1.25 1.59 9.92
CA ASP A 132 1.60 2.88 10.51
C ASP A 132 0.67 3.09 11.72
N THR A 133 1.26 3.37 12.89
CA THR A 133 0.50 3.50 14.14
C THR A 133 0.51 4.93 14.65
N LEU A 134 -0.63 5.40 15.15
CA LEU A 134 -0.76 6.69 15.80
C LEU A 134 -1.63 6.57 17.06
N MET A 135 -1.55 7.57 17.95
CA MET A 135 -2.37 7.63 19.16
C MET A 135 -3.18 8.92 19.22
N ILE A 136 -4.42 8.78 19.63
CA ILE A 136 -5.28 9.86 20.07
C ILE A 136 -5.48 9.74 21.58
N PHE A 137 -4.99 10.69 22.32
CA PHE A 137 -5.14 10.76 23.76
C PHE A 137 -6.27 11.73 24.10
N VAL A 138 -7.36 11.21 24.66
CA VAL A 138 -8.51 12.04 25.07
C VAL A 138 -8.33 12.44 26.52
N ASN A 139 -7.99 13.68 26.71
CA ASN A 139 -7.73 14.28 28.03
C ASN A 139 -8.98 14.96 28.59
N THR A 140 -9.22 14.76 29.87
CA THR A 140 -10.24 15.47 30.66
C THR A 140 -9.74 15.70 32.07
N SER A 141 -10.28 16.71 32.78
CA SER A 141 -10.09 16.84 34.22
C SER A 141 -10.78 15.68 34.96
N LEU A 142 -10.34 15.40 36.16
CA LEU A 142 -10.95 14.37 37.00
C LEU A 142 -12.43 14.69 37.29
N ASP A 143 -12.74 15.95 37.58
CA ASP A 143 -14.12 16.39 37.89
C ASP A 143 -15.08 16.12 36.72
N VAL A 144 -14.66 16.46 35.48
CA VAL A 144 -15.44 16.18 34.28
C VAL A 144 -15.59 14.66 34.05
N ALA A 145 -14.54 13.88 34.31
CA ALA A 145 -14.60 12.42 34.19
C ALA A 145 -15.59 11.80 35.19
N LEU A 146 -15.59 12.23 36.46
CA LEU A 146 -16.51 11.80 37.49
C LEU A 146 -17.95 12.20 37.15
N GLN A 147 -18.19 13.47 36.80
CA GLN A 147 -19.52 13.94 36.40
C GLN A 147 -20.10 13.13 35.24
N ARG A 148 -19.32 12.91 34.21
CA ARG A 148 -19.76 12.13 33.04
C ARG A 148 -19.94 10.63 33.35
N ASN A 149 -19.18 10.07 34.30
CA ASN A 149 -19.36 8.69 34.76
C ASN A 149 -20.75 8.49 35.37
N GLN A 150 -21.22 9.47 36.19
CA GLN A 150 -22.54 9.40 36.80
C GLN A 150 -23.71 9.49 35.80
N MET A 151 -23.50 10.11 34.64
CA MET A 151 -24.51 10.25 33.59
C MET A 151 -24.60 9.01 32.67
N ARG A 152 -23.73 8.02 32.87
CA ARG A 152 -23.68 6.84 31.98
C ARG A 152 -24.60 5.74 32.51
N PRO A 153 -25.25 4.96 31.59
CA PRO A 153 -25.98 3.75 31.99
C PRO A 153 -25.12 2.74 32.78
N ARG A 154 -23.82 2.68 32.41
CA ARG A 154 -22.82 1.87 33.09
C ARG A 154 -21.96 2.76 33.99
N THR A 155 -22.38 2.92 35.23
CA THR A 155 -21.68 3.70 36.22
C THR A 155 -20.64 2.86 36.95
N LEU A 156 -19.46 3.43 37.18
CA LEU A 156 -18.38 2.84 37.96
C LEU A 156 -18.27 3.55 39.31
N PRO A 157 -17.78 2.87 40.36
CA PRO A 157 -17.38 3.55 41.60
C PRO A 157 -16.38 4.68 41.36
N ASP A 158 -16.52 5.81 42.07
CA ASP A 158 -15.69 6.99 41.83
C ASP A 158 -14.21 6.74 42.10
N GLU A 159 -13.88 5.86 43.05
CA GLU A 159 -12.51 5.42 43.35
C GLU A 159 -11.85 4.76 42.12
N ILE A 160 -12.61 3.92 41.42
CA ILE A 160 -12.12 3.23 40.19
C ILE A 160 -11.92 4.25 39.08
N VAL A 161 -12.77 5.25 38.97
CA VAL A 161 -12.61 6.32 37.98
C VAL A 161 -11.36 7.14 38.26
N LYS A 162 -11.15 7.54 39.53
CA LYS A 162 -9.99 8.31 39.98
C LYS A 162 -8.68 7.55 39.74
N GLU A 163 -8.57 6.31 40.22
CA GLU A 163 -7.41 5.47 40.03
C GLU A 163 -7.09 5.31 38.51
N SER A 164 -8.14 5.03 37.73
CA SER A 164 -8.01 4.90 36.29
C SER A 164 -7.54 6.19 35.62
N TRP A 165 -8.02 7.33 36.04
CA TRP A 165 -7.63 8.64 35.52
C TRP A 165 -6.16 8.92 35.83
N GLU A 166 -5.74 8.70 37.09
CA GLU A 166 -4.34 8.89 37.53
C GLU A 166 -3.36 8.02 36.73
N ASP A 167 -3.69 6.74 36.54
CA ASP A 167 -2.85 5.81 35.77
C ASP A 167 -2.69 6.22 34.31
N VAL A 168 -3.76 6.73 33.72
CA VAL A 168 -3.75 7.23 32.35
C VAL A 168 -2.91 8.49 32.23
N GLN A 169 -3.02 9.43 33.19
CA GLN A 169 -2.22 10.66 33.22
C GLN A 169 -0.71 10.37 33.38
N LYS A 170 -0.33 9.42 34.24
CA LYS A 170 1.08 8.98 34.41
C LYS A 170 1.70 8.49 33.10
N ASN A 171 0.90 7.98 32.17
CA ASN A 171 1.37 7.43 30.91
C ASN A 171 1.39 8.43 29.74
N LEU A 172 0.81 9.62 29.89
CA LEU A 172 0.72 10.61 28.81
C LEU A 172 2.08 10.94 28.20
N GLY A 173 3.06 11.29 29.04
CA GLY A 173 4.40 11.63 28.59
C GLY A 173 5.13 10.44 27.93
N LYS A 174 4.90 9.21 28.43
CA LYS A 174 5.45 7.99 27.83
C LYS A 174 4.87 7.74 26.43
N PHE A 175 3.56 7.92 26.26
CA PHE A 175 2.92 7.78 24.96
C PHE A 175 3.39 8.84 23.98
N GLN A 176 3.49 10.11 24.40
CA GLN A 176 4.00 11.18 23.55
C GLN A 176 5.43 10.89 23.08
N SER A 177 6.30 10.43 23.97
CA SER A 177 7.68 10.05 23.63
C SER A 177 7.72 8.87 22.65
N TYR A 178 6.88 7.84 22.86
CA TYR A 178 6.87 6.62 22.04
C TYR A 178 6.30 6.83 20.63
N PHE A 179 5.16 7.50 20.50
CA PHE A 179 4.53 7.74 19.20
C PHE A 179 5.16 8.92 18.45
N GLY A 180 5.77 9.87 19.18
CA GLY A 180 6.35 11.10 18.64
C GLY A 180 5.28 12.13 18.27
N ASN A 181 5.68 13.40 18.19
CA ASN A 181 4.75 14.52 18.01
C ASN A 181 3.89 14.45 16.74
N LYS A 182 4.40 13.80 15.68
CA LYS A 182 3.65 13.63 14.42
C LYS A 182 2.47 12.66 14.59
N ASN A 183 2.67 11.57 15.34
CA ASN A 183 1.73 10.47 15.47
C ASN A 183 1.03 10.44 16.84
N PHE A 184 1.10 11.52 17.59
CA PHE A 184 0.45 11.69 18.89
C PHE A 184 -0.44 12.92 18.89
N ILE A 185 -1.74 12.71 19.09
CA ILE A 185 -2.75 13.77 19.10
C ILE A 185 -3.38 13.81 20.48
N ILE A 186 -3.30 14.97 21.14
CA ILE A 186 -4.04 15.22 22.38
C ILE A 186 -5.34 15.95 22.04
N VAL A 187 -6.45 15.44 22.54
CA VAL A 187 -7.76 16.05 22.45
C VAL A 187 -8.17 16.47 23.86
N ASP A 188 -8.23 17.76 24.13
CA ASP A 188 -8.87 18.27 25.33
C ASP A 188 -10.38 18.18 25.15
N ASN A 189 -11.01 17.33 25.98
CA ASN A 189 -12.44 17.08 25.94
C ASN A 189 -13.14 17.54 27.23
N ASN A 190 -12.66 18.55 27.91
CA ASN A 190 -13.36 19.18 29.05
C ASN A 190 -14.65 19.84 28.55
N ASP A 191 -14.50 20.84 27.66
CA ASP A 191 -15.58 21.57 27.05
C ASP A 191 -15.46 21.61 25.53
N ALA A 192 -15.13 20.45 24.94
CA ALA A 192 -14.80 20.37 23.52
C ALA A 192 -15.99 20.77 22.64
N SER A 193 -15.82 21.86 21.90
CA SER A 193 -16.77 22.35 20.91
C SER A 193 -16.68 21.52 19.61
N GLU A 194 -17.68 21.61 18.74
CA GLU A 194 -17.67 20.98 17.40
C GLU A 194 -16.44 21.40 16.58
N ASP A 195 -15.90 22.62 16.79
CA ASP A 195 -14.69 23.10 16.11
C ASP A 195 -13.43 22.33 16.50
N VAL A 196 -13.30 21.91 17.75
CA VAL A 196 -12.18 21.09 18.23
C VAL A 196 -12.22 19.73 17.52
N PHE A 197 -13.39 19.09 17.47
CA PHE A 197 -13.54 17.80 16.77
C PHE A 197 -13.27 17.91 15.28
N ARG A 198 -13.71 18.98 14.63
CA ARG A 198 -13.43 19.23 13.23
C ARG A 198 -11.93 19.37 12.96
N LYS A 199 -11.20 20.11 13.79
CA LYS A 199 -9.73 20.25 13.68
C LYS A 199 -9.03 18.91 13.88
N VAL A 200 -9.44 18.13 14.87
CA VAL A 200 -8.92 16.77 15.13
C VAL A 200 -9.21 15.85 13.97
N PHE A 201 -10.43 15.85 13.43
CA PHE A 201 -10.80 15.07 12.24
C PHE A 201 -9.93 15.39 11.04
N VAL A 202 -9.71 16.67 10.72
CA VAL A 202 -8.86 17.10 9.61
C VAL A 202 -7.42 16.57 9.79
N LYS A 203 -6.88 16.67 11.02
CA LYS A 203 -5.53 16.16 11.32
C LYS A 203 -5.44 14.64 11.20
N ILE A 204 -6.42 13.90 11.73
CA ILE A 204 -6.47 12.43 11.61
C ILE A 204 -6.57 12.04 10.13
N ARG A 205 -7.49 12.66 9.39
CA ARG A 205 -7.68 12.40 7.97
C ARG A 205 -6.39 12.63 7.19
N SER A 206 -5.68 13.72 7.43
CA SER A 206 -4.40 13.98 6.74
C SER A 206 -3.37 12.89 7.03
N ILE A 207 -3.23 12.43 8.28
CA ILE A 207 -2.30 11.37 8.67
C ILE A 207 -2.71 10.01 8.07
N VAL A 208 -4.01 9.69 8.08
CA VAL A 208 -4.52 8.43 7.52
C VAL A 208 -4.32 8.39 6.00
N GLN A 209 -4.48 9.52 5.32
CA GLN A 209 -4.29 9.65 3.87
C GLN A 209 -2.82 9.80 3.44
N GLU A 210 -1.89 10.02 4.38
CA GLU A 210 -0.47 10.03 4.04
C GLU A 210 -0.03 8.69 3.44
N PRO A 211 0.86 8.71 2.42
CA PRO A 211 1.43 7.50 1.86
C PRO A 211 2.06 6.62 2.95
N LEU A 212 1.87 5.32 2.83
CA LEU A 212 2.45 4.35 3.75
C LEU A 212 3.97 4.49 3.80
N GLN A 213 4.51 4.54 5.02
CA GLN A 213 5.95 4.65 5.24
C GLN A 213 6.59 3.28 5.44
N ASN A 214 5.85 2.35 6.05
CA ASN A 214 6.37 1.02 6.36
C ASN A 214 6.67 0.21 5.09
N HIS A 215 7.91 -0.29 5.00
CA HIS A 215 8.38 -1.05 3.83
C HIS A 215 7.65 -2.39 3.64
N ILE A 216 7.16 -3.01 4.73
CA ILE A 216 6.40 -4.25 4.70
C ILE A 216 5.06 -4.01 4.00
N ALA A 217 4.37 -2.91 4.36
CA ALA A 217 3.12 -2.52 3.70
C ALA A 217 3.32 -2.24 2.21
N LYS A 218 4.38 -1.50 1.86
CA LYS A 218 4.70 -1.21 0.45
C LYS A 218 4.92 -2.49 -0.35
N LYS A 219 5.73 -3.42 0.17
CA LYS A 219 5.97 -4.72 -0.47
C LYS A 219 4.67 -5.54 -0.62
N TRP A 220 3.82 -5.53 0.39
CA TRP A 220 2.54 -6.25 0.35
C TRP A 220 1.61 -5.67 -0.73
N ILE A 221 1.45 -4.34 -0.78
CA ILE A 221 0.64 -3.67 -1.81
C ILE A 221 1.19 -3.95 -3.22
N ASP A 222 2.49 -3.89 -3.41
CA ASP A 222 3.09 -4.20 -4.71
C ASP A 222 2.83 -5.65 -5.11
N LYS A 223 2.88 -6.58 -4.17
CA LYS A 223 2.53 -7.99 -4.41
C LYS A 223 1.06 -8.15 -4.80
N GLU A 224 0.14 -7.56 -4.03
CA GLU A 224 -1.31 -7.64 -4.32
C GLU A 224 -1.67 -7.00 -5.68
N LYS A 225 -1.06 -5.87 -6.01
CA LYS A 225 -1.22 -5.25 -7.34
C LYS A 225 -0.80 -6.21 -8.46
N ARG A 226 0.34 -6.89 -8.28
CA ARG A 226 0.82 -7.89 -9.26
C ARG A 226 -0.12 -9.09 -9.35
N LEU A 227 -0.63 -9.61 -8.22
CA LEU A 227 -1.57 -10.72 -8.20
C LEU A 227 -2.87 -10.35 -8.90
N LYS A 228 -3.41 -9.15 -8.63
CA LYS A 228 -4.63 -8.67 -9.29
C LYS A 228 -4.44 -8.52 -10.80
N MET A 229 -3.32 -7.91 -11.24
CA MET A 229 -2.99 -7.86 -12.65
C MET A 229 -2.96 -9.28 -13.26
N ARG A 230 -2.35 -10.23 -12.55
CA ARG A 230 -2.29 -11.63 -13.00
C ARG A 230 -3.68 -12.27 -13.11
N GLU A 231 -4.59 -12.04 -12.19
CA GLU A 231 -5.97 -12.55 -12.24
C GLU A 231 -6.74 -11.92 -13.40
N GLU A 232 -6.62 -10.63 -13.61
CA GLU A 232 -7.23 -9.94 -14.76
C GLU A 232 -6.72 -10.48 -16.09
N PHE A 233 -5.44 -10.92 -16.17
CA PHE A 233 -4.86 -11.54 -17.36
C PHE A 233 -5.20 -13.03 -17.52
N GLN A 234 -5.45 -13.77 -16.43
CA GLN A 234 -5.83 -15.20 -16.51
C GLN A 234 -7.29 -15.42 -16.91
N LEU A 235 -8.17 -14.44 -16.68
CA LEU A 235 -9.56 -14.49 -17.10
C LEU A 235 -9.74 -14.40 -18.64
N ASN A 236 -8.68 -13.98 -19.36
CA ASN A 236 -8.65 -13.90 -20.81
C ASN A 236 -7.53 -14.77 -21.38
N GLU A 237 -7.73 -16.09 -21.46
CA GLU A 237 -6.74 -17.05 -21.99
C GLU A 237 -6.23 -16.76 -23.42
N PHE A 238 -6.79 -15.75 -24.13
CA PHE A 238 -6.44 -15.34 -25.49
C PHE A 238 -5.79 -13.95 -25.62
N ASP A 239 -5.64 -13.19 -24.54
CA ASP A 239 -5.23 -11.78 -24.63
C ASP A 239 -4.09 -11.41 -23.66
N ALA A 240 -2.93 -12.05 -23.82
CA ALA A 240 -1.71 -11.59 -23.15
C ALA A 240 -1.39 -10.14 -23.56
N PRO A 241 -0.95 -9.26 -22.61
CA PRO A 241 -0.51 -7.92 -22.97
C PRO A 241 0.54 -7.93 -24.06
N GLN A 242 0.48 -6.95 -24.95
CA GLN A 242 1.55 -6.79 -25.94
C GLN A 242 2.87 -6.50 -25.22
N ILE A 243 3.87 -7.32 -25.51
CA ILE A 243 5.24 -7.09 -25.04
C ILE A 243 5.93 -6.15 -26.01
N TYR A 244 6.44 -5.03 -25.49
CA TYR A 244 7.42 -4.18 -26.15
C TYR A 244 8.79 -4.42 -25.51
N CYS A 245 9.80 -4.67 -26.33
CA CYS A 245 11.16 -4.94 -25.87
C CYS A 245 12.11 -3.89 -26.46
N ASP A 246 12.92 -3.24 -25.62
CA ASP A 246 14.00 -2.41 -26.14
C ASP A 246 15.12 -3.26 -26.76
N MET A 247 15.91 -2.64 -27.57
CA MET A 247 17.05 -3.27 -28.23
C MET A 247 18.35 -3.07 -27.45
N ASP A 248 18.77 -1.81 -27.29
CA ASP A 248 20.05 -1.45 -26.70
C ASP A 248 20.05 -1.69 -25.20
N GLY A 249 21.02 -2.43 -24.66
CA GLY A 249 21.08 -2.80 -23.25
C GLY A 249 20.13 -3.93 -22.81
N VAL A 250 19.22 -4.40 -23.69
CA VAL A 250 18.33 -5.54 -23.42
C VAL A 250 18.74 -6.76 -24.27
N VAL A 251 18.83 -6.62 -25.57
CA VAL A 251 19.21 -7.72 -26.47
C VAL A 251 20.49 -7.42 -27.26
N ALA A 252 20.83 -6.15 -27.46
CA ALA A 252 22.04 -5.70 -28.14
C ALA A 252 22.97 -4.98 -27.15
N ASP A 253 24.24 -5.36 -27.13
CA ASP A 253 25.23 -4.78 -26.20
C ASP A 253 25.89 -3.55 -26.81
N PHE A 254 25.18 -2.43 -26.73
CA PHE A 254 25.68 -1.13 -27.17
C PHE A 254 26.92 -0.69 -26.39
N HIS A 255 26.96 -0.99 -25.09
CA HIS A 255 28.06 -0.55 -24.22
C HIS A 255 29.36 -1.32 -24.50
N ALA A 256 29.30 -2.63 -24.71
CA ALA A 256 30.48 -3.43 -25.08
C ALA A 256 31.04 -2.98 -26.44
N PHE A 257 30.16 -2.74 -27.43
CA PHE A 257 30.60 -2.31 -28.77
C PHE A 257 31.27 -0.93 -28.71
N THR A 258 30.57 0.05 -28.12
CA THR A 258 31.09 1.42 -28.06
C THR A 258 32.31 1.55 -27.17
N GLY A 259 32.36 0.83 -26.06
CA GLY A 259 33.52 0.80 -25.17
C GLY A 259 34.76 0.22 -25.86
N LYS A 260 34.59 -0.84 -26.64
CA LYS A 260 35.70 -1.44 -27.44
C LYS A 260 36.17 -0.48 -28.54
N HIS A 261 35.23 0.21 -29.22
CA HIS A 261 35.55 1.14 -30.32
C HIS A 261 36.25 2.39 -29.80
N LEU A 262 35.77 2.97 -28.70
CA LEU A 262 36.27 4.23 -28.15
C LEU A 262 37.45 4.06 -27.19
N GLY A 263 37.73 2.85 -26.73
CA GLY A 263 38.69 2.60 -25.66
C GLY A 263 38.29 3.15 -24.28
N THR A 264 37.06 3.64 -24.16
CA THR A 264 36.50 4.25 -22.92
C THR A 264 35.00 4.05 -22.86
N LYS A 265 34.42 4.29 -21.68
CA LYS A 265 32.95 4.25 -21.51
C LYS A 265 32.28 5.31 -22.40
N PHE A 266 31.22 4.92 -23.08
CA PHE A 266 30.43 5.80 -23.93
C PHE A 266 29.86 6.98 -23.12
N LYS A 267 29.95 8.17 -23.70
CA LYS A 267 29.31 9.41 -23.25
C LYS A 267 28.69 10.12 -24.43
N ASP A 268 27.69 10.93 -24.22
CA ASP A 268 26.94 11.65 -25.28
C ASP A 268 27.83 12.45 -26.26
N LYS A 269 28.96 12.97 -25.78
CA LYS A 269 29.92 13.72 -26.62
C LYS A 269 30.61 12.86 -27.67
N TYR A 270 30.58 11.54 -27.55
CA TYR A 270 31.27 10.60 -28.45
C TYR A 270 30.40 10.10 -29.61
N TRP A 271 29.17 10.63 -29.77
CA TRP A 271 28.35 10.27 -30.92
C TRP A 271 29.03 10.47 -32.26
N PRO A 272 29.77 11.60 -32.53
CA PRO A 272 30.47 11.81 -33.80
C PRO A 272 31.60 10.82 -34.08
N ASP A 273 32.16 10.21 -33.04
CA ASP A 273 33.26 9.26 -33.11
C ASP A 273 32.83 7.83 -33.45
N LEU A 274 31.52 7.57 -33.46
CA LEU A 274 30.98 6.25 -33.75
C LEU A 274 30.80 6.04 -35.27
N PRO A 275 31.06 4.81 -35.79
CA PRO A 275 30.79 4.45 -37.17
C PRO A 275 29.31 4.63 -37.51
N LYS A 276 29.02 5.04 -38.76
CA LYS A 276 27.64 5.22 -39.24
C LYS A 276 26.81 3.96 -39.11
N ASP A 277 27.40 2.79 -39.26
CA ASP A 277 26.79 1.45 -39.22
C ASP A 277 26.90 0.78 -37.81
N THR A 278 27.11 1.57 -36.78
CA THR A 278 27.24 1.09 -35.39
C THR A 278 26.11 0.12 -35.04
N PHE A 279 24.85 0.49 -35.28
CA PHE A 279 23.70 -0.35 -34.88
C PHE A 279 23.57 -1.67 -35.65
N ALA A 280 24.14 -1.75 -36.83
CA ALA A 280 24.20 -3.00 -37.61
C ALA A 280 25.24 -4.01 -37.06
N LYS A 281 26.22 -3.52 -36.30
CA LYS A 281 27.39 -4.29 -35.81
C LYS A 281 27.38 -4.65 -34.35
N LEU A 282 26.34 -4.25 -33.60
CA LEU A 282 26.26 -4.51 -32.18
C LEU A 282 26.30 -6.02 -31.89
N PRO A 283 27.04 -6.49 -30.89
CA PRO A 283 26.95 -7.88 -30.42
C PRO A 283 25.65 -8.11 -29.65
N LEU A 284 25.24 -9.36 -29.54
CA LEU A 284 24.16 -9.77 -28.64
C LEU A 284 24.58 -9.58 -27.18
N MET A 285 23.61 -9.19 -26.31
CA MET A 285 23.78 -9.36 -24.88
C MET A 285 24.00 -10.85 -24.57
N PRO A 286 24.80 -11.18 -23.54
CA PRO A 286 25.14 -12.57 -23.21
C PRO A 286 23.92 -13.47 -23.01
N ASP A 287 22.83 -12.91 -22.48
CA ASP A 287 21.61 -13.62 -22.14
C ASP A 287 20.39 -13.28 -23.04
N ALA A 288 20.62 -12.52 -24.12
CA ALA A 288 19.59 -12.12 -25.07
C ALA A 288 18.78 -13.29 -25.63
N LYS A 289 19.48 -14.38 -26.02
CA LYS A 289 18.81 -15.58 -26.51
C LYS A 289 17.91 -16.25 -25.49
N LYS A 290 18.29 -16.23 -24.21
CA LYS A 290 17.48 -16.76 -23.11
C LYS A 290 16.19 -15.95 -22.94
N LEU A 291 16.28 -14.62 -22.96
CA LEU A 291 15.12 -13.76 -22.91
C LEU A 291 14.22 -13.98 -24.13
N TRP A 292 14.82 -13.99 -25.34
CA TRP A 292 14.07 -14.14 -26.59
C TRP A 292 13.34 -15.48 -26.71
N ASN A 293 13.96 -16.58 -26.27
CA ASN A 293 13.31 -17.89 -26.23
C ASN A 293 12.06 -17.91 -25.36
N PHE A 294 12.01 -17.06 -24.35
CA PHE A 294 10.83 -16.93 -23.49
C PHE A 294 9.75 -16.03 -24.11
N ILE A 295 10.14 -14.81 -24.56
CA ILE A 295 9.15 -13.82 -25.04
C ILE A 295 8.72 -14.03 -26.48
N GLY A 296 9.51 -14.70 -27.30
CA GLY A 296 9.29 -14.82 -28.77
C GLY A 296 7.94 -15.43 -29.16
N LYS A 297 7.40 -16.35 -28.34
CA LYS A 297 6.09 -16.96 -28.58
C LYS A 297 4.90 -16.01 -28.35
N TYR A 298 5.15 -14.86 -27.71
CA TYR A 298 4.13 -13.82 -27.46
C TYR A 298 4.18 -12.70 -28.50
N ASN A 299 4.87 -12.90 -29.63
CA ASN A 299 5.00 -11.92 -30.72
C ASN A 299 5.43 -10.52 -30.24
N PRO A 300 6.59 -10.41 -29.55
CA PRO A 300 7.02 -9.12 -29.01
C PRO A 300 7.30 -8.12 -30.13
N ILE A 301 6.93 -6.85 -29.88
CA ILE A 301 7.29 -5.74 -30.75
C ILE A 301 8.57 -5.10 -30.20
N MET A 302 9.56 -4.91 -31.09
CA MET A 302 10.74 -4.12 -30.72
C MET A 302 10.39 -2.64 -30.69
N LEU A 303 10.58 -2.02 -29.53
CA LEU A 303 10.35 -0.59 -29.31
C LEU A 303 11.66 0.09 -28.93
N THR A 304 12.41 0.51 -29.93
CA THR A 304 13.77 1.01 -29.76
C THR A 304 13.87 2.52 -30.03
N ALA A 305 14.73 3.21 -29.27
CA ALA A 305 15.00 4.60 -29.50
C ALA A 305 16.05 4.78 -30.61
N VAL A 306 15.83 5.79 -31.46
CA VAL A 306 16.83 6.25 -32.42
C VAL A 306 17.52 7.51 -31.91
N PRO A 307 18.81 7.70 -32.23
CA PRO A 307 19.50 8.95 -31.89
C PRO A 307 18.82 10.15 -32.53
N ARG A 308 18.88 11.32 -31.86
CA ARG A 308 18.33 12.57 -32.39
C ARG A 308 19.04 12.96 -33.68
N GLU A 309 18.34 13.63 -34.59
CA GLU A 309 18.90 14.11 -35.88
C GLU A 309 20.18 14.94 -35.71
N SER A 310 20.30 15.71 -34.64
CA SER A 310 21.50 16.46 -34.28
C SER A 310 22.77 15.59 -34.07
N ARG A 311 22.66 14.27 -34.06
CA ARG A 311 23.79 13.33 -33.95
C ARG A 311 24.39 12.94 -35.31
N GLY A 312 23.88 13.53 -36.41
CA GLY A 312 24.44 13.36 -37.76
C GLY A 312 24.00 12.09 -38.50
N ASP A 313 24.88 11.60 -39.37
CA ASP A 313 24.54 10.49 -40.28
C ASP A 313 24.19 9.15 -39.57
N ILE A 314 24.71 8.92 -38.36
CA ILE A 314 24.34 7.75 -37.55
C ILE A 314 22.84 7.74 -37.25
N SER A 315 22.22 8.92 -37.08
CA SER A 315 20.77 9.01 -36.81
C SER A 315 19.94 8.62 -38.02
N LYS A 316 20.36 9.05 -39.21
CA LYS A 316 19.67 8.76 -40.48
C LYS A 316 19.61 7.25 -40.76
N GLN A 317 20.66 6.52 -40.39
CA GLN A 317 20.81 5.10 -40.69
C GLN A 317 20.33 4.20 -39.57
N ALA A 318 20.24 4.70 -38.33
CA ALA A 318 19.98 3.93 -37.12
C ALA A 318 18.72 3.04 -37.21
N ALA A 319 17.59 3.56 -37.66
CA ALA A 319 16.34 2.79 -37.78
C ALA A 319 16.48 1.60 -38.75
N SER A 320 17.12 1.83 -39.91
CA SER A 320 17.38 0.79 -40.92
C SER A 320 18.33 -0.31 -40.38
N ASP A 321 19.40 0.12 -39.74
CA ASP A 321 20.41 -0.80 -39.19
C ASP A 321 19.87 -1.64 -38.05
N LYS A 322 19.11 -1.04 -37.13
CA LYS A 322 18.41 -1.77 -36.06
C LYS A 322 17.43 -2.78 -36.64
N THR A 323 16.70 -2.44 -37.69
CA THR A 323 15.81 -3.38 -38.40
C THR A 323 16.57 -4.55 -39.00
N LYS A 324 17.67 -4.29 -39.72
CA LYS A 324 18.53 -5.33 -40.28
C LYS A 324 19.10 -6.24 -39.20
N TRP A 325 19.56 -5.64 -38.09
CA TRP A 325 20.08 -6.34 -36.94
C TRP A 325 19.04 -7.28 -36.30
N MET A 326 17.83 -6.81 -36.07
CA MET A 326 16.74 -7.60 -35.51
C MET A 326 16.29 -8.71 -36.43
N LYS A 327 16.23 -8.49 -37.73
CA LYS A 327 15.96 -9.51 -38.72
C LYS A 327 17.04 -10.59 -38.71
N LYS A 328 18.31 -10.21 -38.61
CA LYS A 328 19.45 -11.14 -38.60
C LYS A 328 19.44 -12.08 -37.39
N TYR A 329 19.15 -11.54 -36.18
CA TYR A 329 19.30 -12.31 -34.93
C TYR A 329 18.02 -12.98 -34.44
N PHE A 330 16.85 -12.39 -34.74
CA PHE A 330 15.56 -12.81 -34.19
C PHE A 330 14.49 -13.05 -35.27
N ASN A 331 14.83 -12.93 -36.53
CA ASN A 331 13.94 -13.14 -37.67
C ASN A 331 12.64 -12.30 -37.63
N LEU A 332 12.70 -11.09 -37.02
CA LEU A 332 11.56 -10.19 -36.94
C LEU A 332 11.23 -9.54 -38.30
N LYS A 333 9.93 -9.34 -38.54
CA LYS A 333 9.44 -8.57 -39.68
C LYS A 333 9.54 -7.07 -39.41
N GLN A 334 9.50 -6.27 -40.48
CA GLN A 334 9.43 -4.79 -40.35
C GLN A 334 8.22 -4.33 -39.53
N SER A 335 7.10 -5.05 -39.63
CA SER A 335 5.87 -4.74 -38.85
C SER A 335 6.04 -4.86 -37.33
N ASP A 336 7.01 -5.67 -36.90
CA ASP A 336 7.24 -6.01 -35.51
C ASP A 336 8.26 -5.04 -34.85
N MET A 337 8.52 -3.91 -35.52
CA MET A 337 9.47 -2.91 -35.04
C MET A 337 8.85 -1.52 -34.98
N ARG A 338 9.24 -0.79 -33.95
CA ARG A 338 8.95 0.64 -33.76
C ARG A 338 10.23 1.36 -33.38
N ALA A 339 10.80 2.10 -34.35
CA ALA A 339 11.93 3.00 -34.14
C ALA A 339 11.39 4.40 -33.86
N VAL A 340 11.51 4.85 -32.64
CA VAL A 340 10.86 6.09 -32.16
C VAL A 340 11.85 6.99 -31.42
N SER A 341 11.46 8.19 -31.05
CA SER A 341 12.22 8.97 -30.09
C SER A 341 12.09 8.34 -28.70
N ARG A 342 13.07 8.59 -27.81
CA ARG A 342 13.00 8.06 -26.43
C ARG A 342 11.71 8.47 -25.72
N GLN A 343 11.29 9.71 -25.88
CA GLN A 343 10.09 10.26 -25.25
C GLN A 343 8.79 9.64 -25.78
N ASP A 344 8.79 9.14 -27.02
CA ASP A 344 7.59 8.56 -27.62
C ASP A 344 7.34 7.10 -27.20
N LYS A 345 8.30 6.42 -26.55
CA LYS A 345 8.10 5.08 -26.03
C LYS A 345 6.87 4.99 -25.09
N GLN A 346 6.61 6.04 -24.30
CA GLN A 346 5.46 6.07 -23.39
C GLN A 346 4.09 6.05 -24.09
N GLN A 347 4.01 6.39 -25.37
CA GLN A 347 2.75 6.36 -26.14
C GLN A 347 2.23 4.93 -26.35
N PHE A 348 3.12 3.94 -26.24
CA PHE A 348 2.79 2.52 -26.36
C PHE A 348 2.38 1.86 -25.04
N ALA A 349 2.17 2.65 -23.97
CA ALA A 349 1.84 2.15 -22.64
C ALA A 349 0.50 1.41 -22.58
N LYS A 350 -0.43 1.75 -23.46
CA LYS A 350 -1.76 1.15 -23.52
C LYS A 350 -2.10 0.70 -24.93
N ASP A 351 -2.90 -0.38 -25.03
CA ASP A 351 -3.49 -0.78 -26.31
C ASP A 351 -4.44 0.33 -26.81
N GLY A 352 -4.32 0.67 -28.08
CA GLY A 352 -5.12 1.75 -28.68
C GLY A 352 -6.60 1.41 -28.86
N ARG A 353 -7.01 0.14 -28.73
CA ARG A 353 -8.39 -0.32 -28.96
C ARG A 353 -9.20 -0.32 -27.67
N ASP A 354 -8.65 -0.86 -26.59
CA ASP A 354 -9.37 -1.10 -25.34
C ASP A 354 -8.72 -0.47 -24.10
N GLY A 355 -7.57 0.20 -24.29
CA GLY A 355 -6.86 0.88 -23.22
C GLY A 355 -6.15 -0.04 -22.22
N ARG A 356 -6.04 -1.35 -22.52
CA ARG A 356 -5.30 -2.30 -21.68
C ARG A 356 -3.83 -1.92 -21.57
N PRO A 357 -3.19 -2.16 -20.42
CA PRO A 357 -1.78 -1.89 -20.23
C PRO A 357 -0.92 -2.84 -21.07
N ASN A 358 0.06 -2.30 -21.78
CA ASN A 358 1.12 -3.05 -22.45
C ASN A 358 2.34 -3.22 -21.55
N VAL A 359 3.21 -4.15 -21.84
CA VAL A 359 4.47 -4.41 -21.12
C VAL A 359 5.64 -3.80 -21.88
N LEU A 360 6.49 -3.02 -21.21
CA LEU A 360 7.78 -2.55 -21.73
C LEU A 360 8.92 -3.21 -20.94
N ILE A 361 9.84 -3.85 -21.65
CA ILE A 361 11.13 -4.35 -21.15
C ILE A 361 12.21 -3.36 -21.64
N ASP A 362 12.87 -2.66 -20.71
CA ASP A 362 13.84 -1.61 -21.04
C ASP A 362 14.88 -1.50 -19.91
N ASP A 363 16.15 -1.30 -20.23
CA ASP A 363 17.24 -1.16 -19.26
C ASP A 363 17.32 0.26 -18.64
N HIS A 364 16.66 1.22 -19.28
CA HIS A 364 16.67 2.61 -18.84
C HIS A 364 15.49 2.94 -17.90
N LEU A 365 15.79 3.17 -16.62
CA LEU A 365 14.78 3.47 -15.59
C LEU A 365 13.88 4.66 -15.93
N GLY A 366 14.36 5.67 -16.66
CA GLY A 366 13.56 6.81 -17.10
C GLY A 366 12.40 6.37 -18.00
N ASN A 367 12.70 5.53 -19.01
CA ASN A 367 11.68 4.99 -19.92
C ASN A 367 10.64 4.18 -19.16
N ILE A 368 11.08 3.38 -18.19
CA ILE A 368 10.19 2.57 -17.34
C ILE A 368 9.26 3.45 -16.50
N LYS A 369 9.77 4.52 -15.89
CA LYS A 369 8.97 5.46 -15.10
C LYS A 369 7.93 6.17 -15.96
N GLU A 370 8.33 6.68 -17.12
CA GLU A 370 7.44 7.35 -18.05
C GLU A 370 6.35 6.42 -18.59
N PHE A 371 6.71 5.19 -18.97
CA PHE A 371 5.77 4.19 -19.44
C PHE A 371 4.73 3.83 -18.38
N ARG A 372 5.17 3.64 -17.13
CA ARG A 372 4.27 3.39 -15.98
C ARG A 372 3.35 4.59 -15.70
N SER A 373 3.84 5.82 -15.85
CA SER A 373 3.02 7.02 -15.63
C SER A 373 1.86 7.14 -16.61
N LYS A 374 1.97 6.52 -17.78
CA LYS A 374 0.91 6.41 -18.80
C LYS A 374 0.03 5.17 -18.68
N GLY A 375 0.17 4.44 -17.56
CA GLY A 375 -0.65 3.27 -17.23
C GLY A 375 -0.17 1.96 -17.85
N GLY A 376 1.04 1.89 -18.41
CA GLY A 376 1.67 0.65 -18.86
C GLY A 376 2.41 -0.09 -17.75
N ILE A 377 2.83 -1.31 -18.04
CA ILE A 377 3.63 -2.16 -17.15
C ILE A 377 5.09 -2.07 -17.60
N GLY A 378 5.93 -1.45 -16.80
CA GLY A 378 7.37 -1.34 -17.09
C GLY A 378 8.17 -2.41 -16.34
N ILE A 379 9.02 -3.14 -17.02
CA ILE A 379 10.00 -4.07 -16.46
C ILE A 379 11.39 -3.49 -16.67
N HIS A 380 12.06 -3.09 -15.58
CA HIS A 380 13.44 -2.66 -15.65
C HIS A 380 14.35 -3.87 -15.87
N HIS A 381 14.92 -3.96 -17.06
CA HIS A 381 15.79 -5.07 -17.43
C HIS A 381 17.15 -4.96 -16.74
N THR A 382 17.54 -5.98 -16.00
CA THR A 382 18.87 -6.12 -15.38
C THR A 382 19.54 -7.43 -15.79
N SER A 383 18.72 -8.44 -16.11
CA SER A 383 19.12 -9.71 -16.68
C SER A 383 17.91 -10.43 -17.29
N ALA A 384 18.14 -11.35 -18.22
CA ALA A 384 17.08 -12.19 -18.76
C ALA A 384 16.34 -12.98 -17.67
N SER A 385 17.06 -13.50 -16.67
CA SER A 385 16.46 -14.28 -15.59
C SER A 385 15.49 -13.47 -14.76
N ASP A 386 15.89 -12.26 -14.37
CA ASP A 386 15.06 -11.36 -13.57
C ASP A 386 13.83 -10.89 -14.38
N THR A 387 14.03 -10.52 -15.63
CA THR A 387 12.93 -10.12 -16.53
C THR A 387 11.93 -11.26 -16.76
N ILE A 388 12.40 -12.50 -16.98
CA ILE A 388 11.52 -13.67 -17.13
C ILE A 388 10.73 -13.93 -15.85
N ASN A 389 11.35 -13.80 -14.67
CA ASN A 389 10.63 -13.95 -13.41
C ASN A 389 9.53 -12.90 -13.25
N GLN A 390 9.82 -11.64 -13.56
CA GLN A 390 8.80 -10.57 -13.54
C GLN A 390 7.67 -10.83 -14.57
N LEU A 391 8.00 -11.34 -15.77
CA LEU A 391 6.98 -11.73 -16.75
C LEU A 391 6.13 -12.90 -16.28
N LYS A 392 6.73 -13.91 -15.62
CA LYS A 392 5.98 -15.02 -15.01
C LYS A 392 5.06 -14.54 -13.89
N ASP A 393 5.49 -13.58 -13.08
CA ASP A 393 4.66 -12.95 -12.07
C ASP A 393 3.45 -12.22 -12.68
N LEU A 394 3.55 -11.78 -13.93
CA LEU A 394 2.45 -11.20 -14.71
C LEU A 394 1.58 -12.26 -15.44
N GLY A 395 1.91 -13.54 -15.33
CA GLY A 395 1.13 -14.64 -15.92
C GLY A 395 1.65 -15.20 -17.25
N PHE A 396 2.74 -14.65 -17.81
CA PHE A 396 3.40 -15.24 -18.98
C PHE A 396 4.03 -16.59 -18.59
N LYS A 397 3.85 -17.63 -19.42
CA LYS A 397 4.30 -19.01 -19.14
C LYS A 397 5.50 -19.40 -19.98
#